data_ff98ee947f660079fff6da1b79cf142d
#
_entry.id   ff98ee947f660079fff6da1b79cf142d
#
_cell.length_a   1.000
_cell.length_b   1.000
_cell.length_c   1.000
_cell.angle_alpha   90.00
_cell.angle_beta   90.00
_cell.angle_gamma   90.00
#
_symmetry.space_group_name_H-M   'P 1'
#
loop_
_entity.id
_entity.type
_entity.pdbx_description
1 polymer ?
#
loop_
_entity_poly.entity_id
_entity_poly.type
_entity_poly.pdbx_seq_one_letter_code
_entity_poly.pdbx_strand_id
1 'polypeptide(L)'
;MSTSWQKKHLGDIAKISSGKMISSKEISDTYSKGLYPCYGGNGLRGYVKNYLYNGQYPIIGRVGALCGNVHLTNGPFFPTEHALVVSIKTNDDPRFIEYLLKSMNLNQYAKGVAQPVLSASTISELSAYFPPISEQKDIVAELDLLSGIIEKKNAQLRTLDELANTIFYEMFGNPDDSPYDIKPLSKLSPFKLAYGSGASAVDYNGLVRYIRITDIEEGGTLTNAPMSPDTFDEKYLLNDGDILFARSGATVGKTYLYKKTEGKAIFAGYLIRFIPDERIVLPEYIYYFTRSQYYRSFVRLNAQAVAQPNINAQQYGGLKVSVPPMPLQKLFAKKIASINCQKEIIMLSVKSEQQLLESRMNSYFSI
;
A
#
# COMPACT_ATOMS: atom_id res chain seq x y z
N MET A 1 -1.13 -31.29 -17.62
CA MET A 1 -2.12 -31.62 -16.56
C MET A 1 -2.08 -33.11 -16.34
N SER A 2 -2.08 -33.58 -15.10
CA SER A 2 -2.17 -34.98 -14.74
C SER A 2 -3.51 -35.55 -15.22
N THR A 3 -3.55 -36.80 -15.70
CA THR A 3 -4.77 -37.50 -16.14
C THR A 3 -5.83 -37.67 -15.02
N SER A 4 -5.51 -37.29 -13.78
CA SER A 4 -6.38 -37.41 -12.59
C SER A 4 -7.22 -36.17 -12.30
N TRP A 5 -6.98 -35.03 -12.95
CA TRP A 5 -7.73 -33.79 -12.69
C TRP A 5 -9.09 -33.80 -13.38
N GLN A 6 -10.14 -33.48 -12.63
CA GLN A 6 -11.52 -33.47 -13.13
C GLN A 6 -11.99 -32.04 -13.37
N LYS A 7 -12.54 -31.74 -14.53
CA LYS A 7 -13.19 -30.46 -14.82
C LYS A 7 -14.57 -30.45 -14.17
N LYS A 8 -14.87 -29.47 -13.32
CA LYS A 8 -16.15 -29.30 -12.61
C LYS A 8 -16.60 -27.85 -12.68
N HIS A 9 -17.92 -27.59 -12.63
CA HIS A 9 -18.47 -26.27 -12.42
C HIS A 9 -18.36 -25.89 -10.93
N LEU A 10 -18.10 -24.61 -10.64
CA LEU A 10 -18.02 -24.12 -9.26
C LEU A 10 -19.37 -24.32 -8.53
N GLY A 11 -20.50 -24.23 -9.25
CA GLY A 11 -21.82 -24.50 -8.70
C GLY A 11 -22.07 -25.95 -8.25
N ASP A 12 -21.32 -26.90 -8.82
CA ASP A 12 -21.42 -28.33 -8.43
C ASP A 12 -20.72 -28.57 -7.10
N ILE A 13 -19.60 -27.87 -6.87
CA ILE A 13 -18.76 -28.06 -5.67
C ILE A 13 -19.16 -27.14 -4.50
N ALA A 14 -19.82 -26.01 -4.77
CA ALA A 14 -20.15 -25.02 -3.75
C ALA A 14 -21.52 -24.38 -3.98
N LYS A 15 -22.17 -23.98 -2.88
CA LYS A 15 -23.28 -23.02 -2.93
C LYS A 15 -22.71 -21.61 -2.76
N ILE A 16 -22.98 -20.74 -3.73
CA ILE A 16 -22.55 -19.35 -3.69
C ILE A 16 -23.76 -18.48 -3.37
N SER A 17 -23.67 -17.68 -2.31
CA SER A 17 -24.79 -16.86 -1.85
C SER A 17 -24.30 -15.50 -1.31
N SER A 18 -25.11 -14.46 -1.51
CA SER A 18 -24.84 -13.14 -0.90
C SER A 18 -25.00 -13.21 0.61
N GLY A 19 -24.22 -12.40 1.31
CA GLY A 19 -24.44 -12.13 2.72
C GLY A 19 -25.70 -11.32 2.97
N LYS A 20 -25.85 -10.77 4.17
CA LYS A 20 -27.04 -10.02 4.57
C LYS A 20 -26.76 -8.55 4.73
N MET A 21 -27.79 -7.73 4.46
CA MET A 21 -27.75 -6.29 4.72
C MET A 21 -27.56 -6.02 6.23
N ILE A 22 -26.69 -5.07 6.52
CA ILE A 22 -26.46 -4.56 7.86
C ILE A 22 -26.22 -3.05 7.81
N SER A 23 -26.77 -2.32 8.81
CA SER A 23 -26.56 -0.90 8.91
C SER A 23 -25.10 -0.58 9.24
N SER A 24 -24.52 0.44 8.60
CA SER A 24 -23.18 0.92 8.94
C SER A 24 -23.04 1.35 10.41
N LYS A 25 -24.14 1.76 11.05
CA LYS A 25 -24.18 2.10 12.49
C LYS A 25 -23.99 0.90 13.42
N GLU A 26 -24.21 -0.32 12.91
CA GLU A 26 -24.03 -1.57 13.67
C GLU A 26 -22.62 -2.16 13.53
N ILE A 27 -21.80 -1.57 12.66
CA ILE A 27 -20.43 -2.00 12.40
C ILE A 27 -19.47 -1.11 13.18
N SER A 28 -18.70 -1.71 14.08
CA SER A 28 -17.60 -1.04 14.79
C SER A 28 -16.32 -1.10 13.98
N ASP A 29 -15.60 0.00 13.87
CA ASP A 29 -14.29 0.05 13.20
C ASP A 29 -13.20 -0.65 14.02
N THR A 30 -13.41 -0.80 15.33
CA THR A 30 -12.43 -1.39 16.25
C THR A 30 -12.96 -2.68 16.87
N TYR A 31 -12.08 -3.67 17.02
CA TYR A 31 -12.39 -4.90 17.72
C TYR A 31 -12.59 -4.65 19.20
N SER A 32 -13.62 -5.28 19.77
CA SER A 32 -13.76 -5.46 21.21
C SER A 32 -14.26 -6.89 21.51
N LYS A 33 -14.04 -7.35 22.76
CA LYS A 33 -14.43 -8.69 23.18
C LYS A 33 -15.94 -8.92 22.96
N GLY A 34 -16.29 -9.99 22.26
CA GLY A 34 -17.68 -10.33 21.94
C GLY A 34 -18.17 -9.82 20.59
N LEU A 35 -17.31 -9.15 19.80
CA LEU A 35 -17.59 -8.79 18.42
C LEU A 35 -16.95 -9.79 17.46
N TYR A 36 -17.58 -9.96 16.30
CA TYR A 36 -17.17 -10.86 15.22
C TYR A 36 -16.80 -10.08 13.96
N PRO A 37 -15.81 -10.56 13.18
CA PRO A 37 -15.46 -9.93 11.92
C PRO A 37 -16.65 -9.78 10.97
N CYS A 38 -16.81 -8.61 10.39
CA CYS A 38 -17.80 -8.29 9.37
C CYS A 38 -17.10 -8.09 8.02
N TYR A 39 -17.41 -8.91 7.04
CA TYR A 39 -16.78 -8.86 5.73
C TYR A 39 -17.68 -8.20 4.68
N GLY A 40 -17.12 -7.28 3.93
CA GLY A 40 -17.75 -6.61 2.80
C GLY A 40 -17.11 -6.99 1.46
N GLY A 41 -17.32 -6.16 0.44
CA GLY A 41 -16.78 -6.37 -0.91
C GLY A 41 -15.23 -6.32 -1.01
N ASN A 42 -14.56 -5.78 0.00
CA ASN A 42 -13.09 -5.68 0.04
C ASN A 42 -12.47 -6.34 1.29
N GLY A 43 -13.03 -7.44 1.74
CA GLY A 43 -12.57 -8.12 2.94
C GLY A 43 -13.14 -7.53 4.23
N LEU A 44 -12.33 -7.47 5.30
CA LEU A 44 -12.78 -7.00 6.62
C LEU A 44 -13.23 -5.52 6.56
N ARG A 45 -14.51 -5.29 6.91
CA ARG A 45 -15.13 -3.97 6.99
C ARG A 45 -15.15 -3.41 8.42
N GLY A 46 -15.10 -4.28 9.42
CA GLY A 46 -15.21 -3.95 10.83
C GLY A 46 -15.71 -5.14 11.64
N TYR A 47 -16.39 -4.86 12.75
CA TYR A 47 -16.81 -5.88 13.70
C TYR A 47 -18.28 -5.67 14.11
N VAL A 48 -19.02 -6.79 14.34
CA VAL A 48 -20.45 -6.79 14.66
C VAL A 48 -20.77 -7.73 15.81
N LYS A 49 -21.93 -7.56 16.45
CA LYS A 49 -22.36 -8.35 17.63
C LYS A 49 -22.74 -9.79 17.29
N ASN A 50 -23.20 -10.04 16.06
CA ASN A 50 -23.74 -11.34 15.66
C ASN A 50 -22.93 -11.89 14.48
N TYR A 51 -22.84 -13.20 14.36
CA TYR A 51 -22.27 -13.87 13.19
C TYR A 51 -23.32 -14.72 12.48
N LEU A 52 -23.10 -15.03 11.21
CA LEU A 52 -23.97 -15.88 10.39
C LEU A 52 -23.30 -17.19 9.98
N TYR A 53 -21.97 -17.21 9.91
CA TYR A 53 -21.17 -18.35 9.50
C TYR A 53 -20.07 -18.58 10.53
N ASN A 54 -19.61 -19.83 10.63
CA ASN A 54 -18.49 -20.19 11.49
C ASN A 54 -17.65 -21.27 10.78
N GLY A 55 -16.40 -20.98 10.48
CA GLY A 55 -15.48 -21.87 9.80
C GLY A 55 -14.66 -21.16 8.72
N GLN A 56 -14.11 -21.97 7.81
CA GLN A 56 -13.32 -21.47 6.66
C GLN A 56 -14.21 -21.43 5.42
N TYR A 57 -14.44 -20.21 4.94
CA TYR A 57 -15.22 -19.94 3.73
C TYR A 57 -14.48 -18.95 2.85
N PRO A 58 -14.21 -19.28 1.57
CA PRO A 58 -13.84 -18.23 0.61
C PRO A 58 -14.99 -17.25 0.46
N ILE A 59 -14.71 -15.97 0.55
CA ILE A 59 -15.64 -14.88 0.27
C ILE A 59 -15.12 -14.03 -0.87
N ILE A 60 -16.04 -13.58 -1.72
CA ILE A 60 -15.73 -12.85 -2.95
C ILE A 60 -16.39 -11.48 -2.88
N GLY A 61 -15.64 -10.43 -3.18
CA GLY A 61 -16.19 -9.08 -3.33
C GLY A 61 -17.19 -9.02 -4.48
N ARG A 62 -18.40 -8.54 -4.20
CA ARG A 62 -19.51 -8.54 -5.17
C ARG A 62 -19.60 -7.25 -5.98
N VAL A 63 -19.22 -6.10 -5.40
CA VAL A 63 -19.57 -4.77 -5.95
C VAL A 63 -18.40 -3.80 -5.85
N GLY A 64 -18.28 -2.90 -6.83
CA GLY A 64 -17.34 -1.78 -6.85
C GLY A 64 -15.99 -2.12 -7.47
N ALA A 65 -15.01 -1.21 -7.32
CA ALA A 65 -13.68 -1.32 -7.94
C ALA A 65 -12.90 -2.58 -7.54
N LEU A 66 -13.21 -3.15 -6.36
CA LEU A 66 -12.57 -4.36 -5.82
C LEU A 66 -13.46 -5.60 -5.97
N CYS A 67 -14.44 -5.54 -6.89
CA CYS A 67 -15.27 -6.66 -7.28
C CYS A 67 -14.40 -7.82 -7.76
N GLY A 68 -14.64 -9.02 -7.26
CA GLY A 68 -13.84 -10.20 -7.60
C GLY A 68 -12.67 -10.50 -6.66
N ASN A 69 -12.32 -9.61 -5.72
CA ASN A 69 -11.35 -9.92 -4.68
C ASN A 69 -11.80 -11.11 -3.83
N VAL A 70 -10.87 -12.01 -3.51
CA VAL A 70 -11.16 -13.23 -2.75
C VAL A 70 -10.39 -13.22 -1.44
N HIS A 71 -11.09 -13.57 -0.35
CA HIS A 71 -10.54 -13.71 1.00
C HIS A 71 -11.04 -15.01 1.64
N LEU A 72 -10.19 -15.69 2.41
CA LEU A 72 -10.61 -16.82 3.23
C LEU A 72 -10.94 -16.34 4.65
N THR A 73 -12.12 -16.69 5.14
CA THR A 73 -12.50 -16.45 6.55
C THR A 73 -11.97 -17.57 7.44
N ASN A 74 -11.90 -17.30 8.75
CA ASN A 74 -11.59 -18.30 9.74
C ASN A 74 -12.39 -18.05 11.03
N GLY A 75 -13.18 -19.03 11.48
CA GLY A 75 -14.05 -18.89 12.65
C GLY A 75 -15.37 -18.15 12.38
N PRO A 76 -16.02 -17.58 13.42
CA PRO A 76 -17.30 -16.90 13.28
C PRO A 76 -17.18 -15.54 12.59
N PHE A 77 -18.06 -15.28 11.61
CA PHE A 77 -18.06 -14.03 10.84
C PHE A 77 -19.45 -13.67 10.30
N PHE A 78 -19.61 -12.41 9.92
CA PHE A 78 -20.80 -11.87 9.28
C PHE A 78 -20.45 -11.34 7.87
N PRO A 79 -20.99 -11.89 6.78
CA PRO A 79 -20.85 -11.35 5.45
C PRO A 79 -21.95 -10.32 5.17
N THR A 80 -21.59 -9.14 4.66
CA THR A 80 -22.57 -8.15 4.18
C THR A 80 -23.12 -8.54 2.81
N GLU A 81 -24.14 -7.84 2.34
CA GLU A 81 -24.74 -8.02 1.01
C GLU A 81 -23.75 -7.73 -0.15
N HIS A 82 -22.61 -7.10 0.14
CA HIS A 82 -21.53 -6.83 -0.80
C HIS A 82 -20.49 -7.94 -0.88
N ALA A 83 -20.68 -9.04 -0.13
CA ALA A 83 -19.83 -10.21 -0.15
C ALA A 83 -20.61 -11.45 -0.62
N LEU A 84 -20.01 -12.28 -1.47
CA LEU A 84 -20.52 -13.60 -1.83
C LEU A 84 -19.77 -14.64 -1.01
N VAL A 85 -20.50 -15.51 -0.33
CA VAL A 85 -19.95 -16.63 0.47
C VAL A 85 -19.96 -17.89 -0.36
N VAL A 86 -18.80 -18.57 -0.44
CA VAL A 86 -18.64 -19.84 -1.13
C VAL A 86 -18.72 -20.96 -0.11
N SER A 87 -19.90 -21.58 0.04
CA SER A 87 -20.15 -22.71 0.95
C SER A 87 -19.88 -24.02 0.22
N ILE A 88 -18.73 -24.63 0.48
CA ILE A 88 -18.27 -25.88 -0.16
C ILE A 88 -19.16 -27.03 0.28
N LYS A 89 -19.61 -27.85 -0.70
CA LYS A 89 -20.48 -29.00 -0.51
C LYS A 89 -19.74 -30.34 -0.56
N THR A 90 -18.51 -30.29 -1.05
CA THR A 90 -17.64 -31.45 -1.26
C THR A 90 -16.53 -31.48 -0.21
N ASN A 91 -15.61 -32.45 -0.32
CA ASN A 91 -14.44 -32.55 0.56
C ASN A 91 -13.23 -31.69 0.04
N ASP A 92 -13.44 -30.78 -0.94
CA ASP A 92 -12.38 -29.94 -1.47
C ASP A 92 -11.86 -28.97 -0.40
N ASP A 93 -10.57 -28.71 -0.45
CA ASP A 93 -9.90 -27.84 0.54
C ASP A 93 -10.30 -26.36 0.37
N PRO A 94 -10.80 -25.67 1.40
CA PRO A 94 -11.23 -24.26 1.30
C PRO A 94 -10.11 -23.31 0.88
N ARG A 95 -8.87 -23.60 1.27
CA ARG A 95 -7.70 -22.80 0.91
C ARG A 95 -7.31 -23.02 -0.56
N PHE A 96 -7.44 -24.26 -1.05
CA PHE A 96 -7.28 -24.54 -2.48
C PHE A 96 -8.31 -23.77 -3.32
N ILE A 97 -9.59 -23.77 -2.89
CA ILE A 97 -10.66 -23.03 -3.55
C ILE A 97 -10.37 -21.51 -3.53
N GLU A 98 -9.84 -20.99 -2.44
CA GLU A 98 -9.43 -19.57 -2.39
C GLU A 98 -8.37 -19.25 -3.44
N TYR A 99 -7.30 -20.04 -3.54
CA TYR A 99 -6.25 -19.84 -4.54
C TYR A 99 -6.78 -19.99 -5.98
N LEU A 100 -7.60 -21.00 -6.21
CA LEU A 100 -8.27 -21.20 -7.49
C LEU A 100 -9.11 -19.96 -7.89
N LEU A 101 -9.94 -19.45 -6.98
CA LEU A 101 -10.78 -18.28 -7.25
C LEU A 101 -9.94 -17.00 -7.47
N LYS A 102 -8.81 -16.85 -6.77
CA LYS A 102 -7.86 -15.75 -6.97
C LYS A 102 -7.23 -15.80 -8.36
N SER A 103 -6.84 -16.99 -8.82
CA SER A 103 -6.21 -17.17 -10.15
C SER A 103 -7.18 -16.87 -11.31
N MET A 104 -8.48 -17.03 -11.09
CA MET A 104 -9.51 -16.82 -12.12
C MET A 104 -9.74 -15.37 -12.52
N ASN A 105 -9.13 -14.38 -11.84
CA ASN A 105 -9.35 -12.95 -12.08
C ASN A 105 -10.84 -12.60 -12.26
N LEU A 106 -11.61 -12.87 -11.21
CA LEU A 106 -13.09 -12.82 -11.25
C LEU A 106 -13.66 -11.47 -11.66
N ASN A 107 -12.89 -10.38 -11.55
CA ASN A 107 -13.31 -9.04 -11.99
C ASN A 107 -13.71 -9.01 -13.49
N GLN A 108 -13.03 -9.79 -14.34
CA GLN A 108 -13.33 -9.88 -15.78
C GLN A 108 -14.77 -10.33 -16.09
N TYR A 109 -15.43 -11.00 -15.15
CA TYR A 109 -16.82 -11.48 -15.29
C TYR A 109 -17.85 -10.53 -14.68
N ALA A 110 -17.42 -9.41 -14.10
CA ALA A 110 -18.32 -8.41 -13.55
C ALA A 110 -19.07 -7.65 -14.64
N LYS A 111 -20.33 -7.32 -14.40
CA LYS A 111 -21.18 -6.56 -15.31
C LYS A 111 -21.37 -5.14 -14.78
N GLY A 112 -21.47 -4.15 -15.70
CA GLY A 112 -21.67 -2.74 -15.39
C GLY A 112 -20.38 -1.92 -15.44
N VAL A 113 -20.41 -0.77 -16.14
CA VAL A 113 -19.24 0.09 -16.35
C VAL A 113 -18.99 1.03 -15.15
N ALA A 114 -20.05 1.67 -14.65
CA ALA A 114 -19.94 2.64 -13.55
C ALA A 114 -19.76 1.95 -12.19
N GLN A 115 -20.41 0.82 -11.98
CA GLN A 115 -20.31 0.02 -10.76
C GLN A 115 -20.30 -1.47 -11.15
N PRO A 116 -19.11 -2.09 -11.27
CA PRO A 116 -19.00 -3.52 -11.56
C PRO A 116 -19.73 -4.35 -10.51
N VAL A 117 -20.53 -5.33 -10.95
CA VAL A 117 -21.26 -6.26 -10.07
C VAL A 117 -21.03 -7.69 -10.54
N LEU A 118 -20.63 -8.53 -9.62
CA LEU A 118 -20.46 -9.98 -9.82
C LEU A 118 -21.62 -10.73 -9.20
N SER A 119 -22.28 -11.61 -9.99
CA SER A 119 -23.41 -12.41 -9.50
C SER A 119 -22.97 -13.81 -9.05
N ALA A 120 -23.70 -14.39 -8.10
CA ALA A 120 -23.48 -15.76 -7.67
C ALA A 120 -23.69 -16.77 -8.82
N SER A 121 -24.67 -16.52 -9.72
CA SER A 121 -24.92 -17.35 -10.89
C SER A 121 -23.74 -17.33 -11.86
N THR A 122 -23.17 -16.15 -12.15
CA THR A 122 -21.99 -16.03 -13.02
C THR A 122 -20.82 -16.86 -12.50
N ILE A 123 -20.53 -16.79 -11.18
CA ILE A 123 -19.44 -17.58 -10.59
C ILE A 123 -19.76 -19.08 -10.62
N SER A 124 -21.02 -19.47 -10.36
CA SER A 124 -21.43 -20.89 -10.34
C SER A 124 -21.26 -21.56 -11.71
N GLU A 125 -21.38 -20.82 -12.81
CA GLU A 125 -21.20 -21.32 -14.18
C GLU A 125 -19.74 -21.50 -14.59
N LEU A 126 -18.79 -20.89 -13.84
CA LEU A 126 -17.37 -21.04 -14.15
C LEU A 126 -16.92 -22.46 -13.87
N SER A 127 -16.02 -22.95 -14.70
CA SER A 127 -15.44 -24.29 -14.59
C SER A 127 -13.95 -24.22 -14.28
N ALA A 128 -13.46 -25.18 -13.51
CA ALA A 128 -12.05 -25.34 -13.22
C ALA A 128 -11.69 -26.83 -13.11
N TYR A 129 -10.39 -27.10 -13.09
CA TYR A 129 -9.85 -28.44 -12.89
C TYR A 129 -9.56 -28.66 -11.40
N PHE A 130 -10.01 -29.82 -10.89
CA PHE A 130 -9.87 -30.20 -9.49
C PHE A 130 -9.02 -31.47 -9.38
N PRO A 131 -7.83 -31.38 -8.76
CA PRO A 131 -7.04 -32.56 -8.41
C PRO A 131 -7.65 -33.33 -7.24
N PRO A 132 -7.18 -34.56 -6.98
CA PRO A 132 -7.48 -35.27 -5.74
C PRO A 132 -7.13 -34.45 -4.51
N ILE A 133 -7.84 -34.66 -3.40
CA ILE A 133 -7.68 -33.88 -2.14
C ILE A 133 -6.25 -33.90 -1.59
N SER A 134 -5.50 -34.98 -1.78
CA SER A 134 -4.09 -35.07 -1.38
C SER A 134 -3.25 -34.05 -2.14
N GLU A 135 -3.43 -33.97 -3.47
CA GLU A 135 -2.71 -33.04 -4.33
C GLU A 135 -3.15 -31.56 -4.07
N GLN A 136 -4.44 -31.33 -3.76
CA GLN A 136 -4.90 -30.01 -3.31
C GLN A 136 -4.12 -29.53 -2.07
N LYS A 137 -3.92 -30.41 -1.08
CA LYS A 137 -3.17 -30.09 0.14
C LYS A 137 -1.70 -29.80 -0.14
N ASP A 138 -1.07 -30.51 -1.07
CA ASP A 138 0.32 -30.28 -1.46
C ASP A 138 0.47 -28.92 -2.15
N ILE A 139 -0.46 -28.58 -3.04
CA ILE A 139 -0.52 -27.28 -3.71
C ILE A 139 -0.72 -26.16 -2.67
N VAL A 140 -1.65 -26.33 -1.75
CA VAL A 140 -1.91 -25.35 -0.68
C VAL A 140 -0.66 -25.15 0.19
N ALA A 141 0.00 -26.24 0.59
CA ALA A 141 1.21 -26.15 1.42
C ALA A 141 2.33 -25.36 0.73
N GLU A 142 2.53 -25.54 -0.56
CA GLU A 142 3.54 -24.77 -1.34
C GLU A 142 3.14 -23.30 -1.45
N LEU A 143 1.90 -22.99 -1.83
CA LEU A 143 1.45 -21.62 -2.01
C LEU A 143 1.38 -20.84 -0.68
N ASP A 144 0.98 -21.51 0.41
CA ASP A 144 0.97 -20.94 1.76
C ASP A 144 2.38 -20.64 2.26
N LEU A 145 3.35 -21.51 1.96
CA LEU A 145 4.75 -21.28 2.30
C LEU A 145 5.27 -19.99 1.61
N LEU A 146 5.06 -19.84 0.30
CA LEU A 146 5.46 -18.66 -0.45
C LEU A 146 4.75 -17.40 0.05
N SER A 147 3.44 -17.47 0.23
CA SER A 147 2.64 -16.35 0.76
C SER A 147 3.11 -15.92 2.15
N GLY A 148 3.38 -16.90 3.02
CA GLY A 148 3.88 -16.64 4.37
C GLY A 148 5.29 -16.02 4.41
N ILE A 149 6.16 -16.40 3.48
CA ILE A 149 7.48 -15.77 3.32
C ILE A 149 7.32 -14.30 2.91
N ILE A 150 6.48 -14.01 1.92
CA ILE A 150 6.20 -12.64 1.46
C ILE A 150 5.64 -11.80 2.62
N GLU A 151 4.68 -12.32 3.38
CA GLU A 151 4.08 -11.63 4.51
C GLU A 151 5.11 -11.31 5.60
N LYS A 152 5.94 -12.28 5.98
CA LYS A 152 7.02 -12.08 6.97
C LYS A 152 8.03 -11.02 6.53
N LYS A 153 8.43 -11.03 5.26
CA LYS A 153 9.34 -10.01 4.70
C LYS A 153 8.73 -8.62 4.69
N ASN A 154 7.44 -8.49 4.34
CA ASN A 154 6.72 -7.23 4.44
C ASN A 154 6.60 -6.74 5.89
N ALA A 155 6.42 -7.63 6.86
CA ALA A 155 6.46 -7.28 8.28
C ALA A 155 7.86 -6.79 8.69
N GLN A 156 8.92 -7.45 8.21
CA GLN A 156 10.31 -7.04 8.47
C GLN A 156 10.61 -5.64 7.89
N LEU A 157 10.11 -5.30 6.69
CA LEU A 157 10.22 -3.95 6.13
C LEU A 157 9.59 -2.90 7.04
N ARG A 158 8.38 -3.17 7.57
CA ARG A 158 7.72 -2.26 8.55
C ARG A 158 8.55 -2.08 9.82
N THR A 159 9.10 -3.17 10.36
CA THR A 159 9.96 -3.09 11.55
C THR A 159 11.23 -2.28 11.30
N LEU A 160 11.82 -2.36 10.10
CA LEU A 160 12.98 -1.53 9.73
C LEU A 160 12.61 -0.05 9.61
N ASP A 161 11.41 0.29 9.14
CA ASP A 161 10.91 1.67 9.14
C ASP A 161 10.71 2.21 10.56
N GLU A 162 10.14 1.40 11.45
CA GLU A 162 9.97 1.73 12.86
C GLU A 162 11.33 1.92 13.56
N LEU A 163 12.29 1.04 13.28
CA LEU A 163 13.65 1.15 13.80
C LEU A 163 14.33 2.45 13.37
N ALA A 164 14.20 2.82 12.09
CA ALA A 164 14.77 4.06 11.58
C ALA A 164 14.18 5.30 12.27
N ASN A 165 12.86 5.31 12.51
CA ASN A 165 12.21 6.36 13.27
C ASN A 165 12.64 6.38 14.73
N THR A 166 12.79 5.23 15.37
CA THR A 166 13.27 5.11 16.74
C THR A 166 14.69 5.68 16.88
N ILE A 167 15.60 5.32 15.97
CA ILE A 167 16.96 5.86 15.93
C ILE A 167 16.95 7.39 15.79
N PHE A 168 16.03 7.95 14.99
CA PHE A 168 15.88 9.39 14.88
C PHE A 168 15.56 10.04 16.23
N TYR A 169 14.57 9.52 16.96
CA TYR A 169 14.19 10.05 18.27
C TYR A 169 15.24 9.82 19.36
N GLU A 170 15.93 8.67 19.35
CA GLU A 170 17.03 8.41 20.29
C GLU A 170 18.21 9.37 20.10
N MET A 171 18.53 9.72 18.84
CA MET A 171 19.65 10.58 18.53
C MET A 171 19.36 12.08 18.66
N PHE A 172 18.13 12.50 18.36
CA PHE A 172 17.79 13.92 18.24
C PHE A 172 16.72 14.40 19.23
N GLY A 173 16.07 13.48 19.93
CA GLY A 173 14.96 13.79 20.83
C GLY A 173 13.67 14.17 20.08
N ASN A 174 12.72 14.68 20.86
CA ASN A 174 11.52 15.25 20.28
C ASN A 174 11.83 16.66 19.71
N PRO A 175 11.47 16.98 18.46
CA PRO A 175 11.71 18.30 17.91
C PRO A 175 11.09 19.47 18.71
N ASP A 176 9.99 19.23 19.47
CA ASP A 176 9.39 20.24 20.33
C ASP A 176 10.30 20.68 21.51
N ASP A 177 11.11 19.75 22.03
CA ASP A 177 11.98 19.95 23.19
C ASP A 177 13.48 19.88 22.82
N SER A 178 13.78 20.15 21.55
CA SER A 178 15.13 19.98 21.02
C SER A 178 16.13 20.96 21.64
N PRO A 179 17.32 20.52 22.07
CA PRO A 179 18.39 21.40 22.58
C PRO A 179 19.14 22.15 21.49
N TYR A 180 18.81 21.91 20.21
CA TYR A 180 19.53 22.46 19.06
C TYR A 180 18.89 23.74 18.56
N ASP A 181 19.65 24.55 17.81
CA ASP A 181 19.16 25.76 17.14
C ASP A 181 17.95 25.45 16.25
N ILE A 182 16.90 26.25 16.37
CA ILE A 182 15.70 26.13 15.56
C ILE A 182 15.76 27.14 14.42
N LYS A 183 15.65 26.64 13.18
CA LYS A 183 15.61 27.48 11.98
C LYS A 183 14.39 27.18 11.13
N PRO A 184 13.81 28.18 10.43
CA PRO A 184 12.77 27.90 9.45
C PRO A 184 13.35 27.11 8.28
N LEU A 185 12.60 26.17 7.71
CA LEU A 185 13.03 25.32 6.60
C LEU A 185 13.62 26.14 5.42
N SER A 186 13.04 27.30 5.14
CA SER A 186 13.54 28.21 4.09
C SER A 186 14.97 28.73 4.32
N LYS A 187 15.49 28.64 5.54
CA LYS A 187 16.88 29.03 5.88
C LYS A 187 17.86 27.88 5.83
N LEU A 188 17.36 26.68 5.56
CA LEU A 188 18.15 25.43 5.43
C LEU A 188 18.38 25.06 3.95
N SER A 189 18.05 25.96 3.04
CA SER A 189 18.23 25.81 1.60
C SER A 189 18.91 27.05 1.03
N PRO A 190 19.82 26.90 0.06
CA PRO A 190 20.37 28.02 -0.69
C PRO A 190 19.35 28.59 -1.70
N PHE A 191 18.24 27.88 -1.95
CA PHE A 191 17.21 28.25 -2.92
C PHE A 191 15.85 28.42 -2.24
N LYS A 192 14.94 29.14 -2.90
CA LYS A 192 13.54 29.19 -2.51
C LYS A 192 12.86 27.84 -2.80
N LEU A 193 11.92 27.46 -1.93
CA LEU A 193 11.06 26.30 -2.21
C LEU A 193 10.29 26.53 -3.53
N ALA A 194 10.31 25.57 -4.43
CA ALA A 194 9.79 25.71 -5.78
C ALA A 194 8.64 24.73 -6.07
N TYR A 195 7.64 25.21 -6.80
CA TYR A 195 6.57 24.36 -7.33
C TYR A 195 7.05 23.60 -8.56
N GLY A 196 6.45 22.43 -8.81
CA GLY A 196 6.76 21.59 -9.95
C GLY A 196 6.10 22.02 -11.25
N SER A 197 6.26 21.17 -12.25
CA SER A 197 5.74 21.36 -13.61
C SER A 197 4.22 21.29 -13.66
N GLY A 198 3.63 22.11 -14.54
CA GLY A 198 2.22 22.03 -14.95
C GLY A 198 1.95 21.01 -16.08
N ALA A 199 2.93 20.19 -16.44
CA ALA A 199 2.77 19.15 -17.46
C ALA A 199 1.64 18.17 -17.11
N SER A 200 1.09 17.51 -18.12
CA SER A 200 0.14 16.41 -17.94
C SER A 200 0.87 15.07 -17.86
N ALA A 201 0.29 14.12 -17.12
CA ALA A 201 0.83 12.77 -17.04
C ALA A 201 0.39 11.95 -18.26
N VAL A 202 1.36 11.29 -18.88
CA VAL A 202 1.16 10.33 -19.98
C VAL A 202 1.84 9.00 -19.62
N ASP A 203 1.60 7.96 -20.40
CA ASP A 203 2.21 6.66 -20.20
C ASP A 203 3.72 6.74 -20.13
N TYR A 204 4.32 5.91 -19.28
CA TYR A 204 5.75 5.94 -19.03
C TYR A 204 6.56 5.57 -20.27
N ASN A 205 7.40 6.49 -20.73
CA ASN A 205 8.23 6.34 -21.92
C ASN A 205 9.61 5.70 -21.67
N GLY A 206 9.89 5.29 -20.41
CA GLY A 206 11.17 4.71 -20.03
C GLY A 206 12.32 5.70 -19.83
N LEU A 207 12.13 7.01 -20.07
CA LEU A 207 13.20 8.03 -20.04
C LEU A 207 13.13 8.95 -18.82
N VAL A 208 11.96 9.54 -18.56
CA VAL A 208 11.77 10.52 -17.50
C VAL A 208 10.51 10.21 -16.72
N ARG A 209 10.64 10.00 -15.41
CA ARG A 209 9.51 9.82 -14.49
C ARG A 209 8.91 11.18 -14.12
N TYR A 210 7.58 11.29 -14.19
CA TYR A 210 6.81 12.43 -13.69
C TYR A 210 6.22 12.10 -12.34
N ILE A 211 6.84 12.59 -11.25
CA ILE A 211 6.41 12.31 -9.87
C ILE A 211 5.24 13.22 -9.51
N ARG A 212 4.11 12.62 -9.14
CA ARG A 212 2.87 13.30 -8.74
C ARG A 212 2.58 13.03 -7.25
N ILE A 213 1.66 13.82 -6.67
CA ILE A 213 1.22 13.60 -5.27
C ILE A 213 0.61 12.22 -5.05
N THR A 214 -0.03 11.64 -6.09
CA THR A 214 -0.63 10.30 -6.06
C THR A 214 0.39 9.17 -6.11
N ASP A 215 1.61 9.47 -6.51
CA ASP A 215 2.67 8.47 -6.64
C ASP A 215 3.43 8.27 -5.32
N ILE A 216 3.27 9.19 -4.34
CA ILE A 216 3.94 9.11 -3.04
C ILE A 216 3.06 8.31 -2.06
N GLU A 217 3.57 7.16 -1.63
CA GLU A 217 2.94 6.30 -0.63
C GLU A 217 3.14 6.82 0.81
N GLU A 218 2.44 6.24 1.79
CA GLU A 218 2.56 6.62 3.21
C GLU A 218 3.99 6.46 3.76
N GLY A 219 4.71 5.42 3.31
CA GLY A 219 6.11 5.17 3.67
C GLY A 219 7.10 6.14 3.02
N GLY A 220 6.66 7.04 2.11
CA GLY A 220 7.53 7.91 1.32
C GLY A 220 8.32 7.17 0.26
N THR A 221 7.80 6.08 -0.23
CA THR A 221 8.21 5.37 -1.44
C THR A 221 7.33 5.81 -2.61
N LEU A 222 7.74 5.49 -3.81
CA LEU A 222 6.91 5.73 -4.99
C LEU A 222 6.18 4.46 -5.42
N THR A 223 4.96 4.63 -5.92
CA THR A 223 4.18 3.54 -6.53
C THR A 223 4.92 2.90 -7.70
N ASN A 224 4.61 1.63 -7.99
CA ASN A 224 5.18 0.88 -9.12
C ASN A 224 4.55 1.23 -10.49
N ALA A 225 3.69 2.25 -10.57
CA ALA A 225 3.04 2.70 -11.80
C ALA A 225 3.60 4.07 -12.22
N PRO A 226 4.83 4.12 -12.77
CA PRO A 226 5.44 5.38 -13.21
C PRO A 226 4.67 5.97 -14.38
N MET A 227 4.64 7.30 -14.44
CA MET A 227 4.15 8.07 -15.58
C MET A 227 5.25 8.96 -16.11
N SER A 228 5.12 9.45 -17.33
CA SER A 228 5.98 10.47 -17.92
C SER A 228 5.25 11.80 -18.03
N PRO A 229 5.97 12.93 -18.10
CA PRO A 229 5.35 14.20 -18.44
C PRO A 229 5.15 14.29 -19.96
N ASP A 230 4.06 14.91 -20.41
CA ASP A 230 3.83 15.23 -21.83
C ASP A 230 4.82 16.29 -22.36
N THR A 231 5.31 17.16 -21.47
CA THR A 231 6.30 18.18 -21.76
C THR A 231 7.42 18.15 -20.72
N PHE A 232 8.67 18.20 -21.17
CA PHE A 232 9.86 18.17 -20.32
C PHE A 232 10.56 19.54 -20.29
N ASP A 233 10.86 20.02 -19.07
CA ASP A 233 11.63 21.22 -18.83
C ASP A 233 12.69 20.93 -17.75
N GLU A 234 13.96 21.12 -18.09
CA GLU A 234 15.11 20.81 -17.24
C GLU A 234 15.12 21.50 -15.88
N LYS A 235 14.45 22.65 -15.74
CA LYS A 235 14.37 23.38 -14.47
C LYS A 235 13.65 22.57 -13.37
N TYR A 236 12.81 21.59 -13.75
CA TYR A 236 12.12 20.69 -12.82
C TYR A 236 12.85 19.38 -12.58
N LEU A 237 14.02 19.20 -13.20
CA LEU A 237 14.82 18.00 -12.98
C LEU A 237 15.26 17.91 -11.53
N LEU A 238 15.03 16.73 -10.93
CA LEU A 238 15.44 16.44 -9.56
C LEU A 238 16.91 16.04 -9.49
N ASN A 239 17.55 16.48 -8.42
CA ASN A 239 18.90 16.08 -8.05
C ASN A 239 18.87 15.21 -6.80
N ASP A 240 19.92 14.40 -6.62
CA ASP A 240 20.08 13.56 -5.44
C ASP A 240 19.94 14.39 -4.15
N GLY A 241 19.15 13.90 -3.19
CA GLY A 241 18.90 14.64 -1.95
C GLY A 241 17.76 15.66 -1.99
N ASP A 242 17.15 15.92 -3.14
CA ASP A 242 15.95 16.77 -3.20
C ASP A 242 14.79 16.17 -2.44
N ILE A 243 14.08 17.00 -1.68
CA ILE A 243 12.90 16.57 -0.92
C ILE A 243 11.64 17.21 -1.53
N LEU A 244 10.67 16.36 -1.83
CA LEU A 244 9.36 16.79 -2.32
C LEU A 244 8.33 16.74 -1.19
N PHE A 245 7.53 17.80 -1.10
CA PHE A 245 6.42 17.94 -0.16
C PHE A 245 5.10 17.96 -0.93
N ALA A 246 4.19 17.04 -0.63
CA ALA A 246 2.84 17.08 -1.19
C ALA A 246 2.04 18.22 -0.56
N ARG A 247 1.50 19.12 -1.42
CA ARG A 247 0.87 20.35 -0.94
C ARG A 247 -0.63 20.30 -0.80
N SER A 248 -1.34 19.34 -1.39
CA SER A 248 -2.79 19.41 -1.50
C SER A 248 -3.49 18.05 -1.41
N GLY A 249 -4.80 18.10 -1.08
CA GLY A 249 -5.70 16.94 -1.04
C GLY A 249 -5.39 15.95 0.08
N ALA A 250 -5.82 14.71 -0.08
CA ALA A 250 -5.61 13.63 0.90
C ALA A 250 -4.12 13.27 1.12
N THR A 251 -3.24 13.73 0.23
CA THR A 251 -1.80 13.45 0.29
C THR A 251 -1.00 14.57 0.96
N VAL A 252 -1.64 15.67 1.38
CA VAL A 252 -0.98 16.82 2.00
C VAL A 252 -0.08 16.38 3.16
N GLY A 253 1.16 16.87 3.17
CA GLY A 253 2.16 16.51 4.17
C GLY A 253 2.98 15.25 3.87
N LYS A 254 2.63 14.44 2.90
CA LYS A 254 3.52 13.35 2.46
C LYS A 254 4.81 13.94 1.89
N THR A 255 5.93 13.26 2.16
CA THR A 255 7.26 13.68 1.70
C THR A 255 7.97 12.53 1.00
N TYR A 256 8.81 12.89 0.06
CA TYR A 256 9.63 11.95 -0.69
C TYR A 256 11.05 12.49 -0.81
N LEU A 257 12.05 11.66 -0.51
CA LEU A 257 13.47 11.95 -0.69
C LEU A 257 13.92 11.31 -2.01
N TYR A 258 14.22 12.15 -2.99
CA TYR A 258 14.66 11.67 -4.29
C TYR A 258 16.10 11.17 -4.24
N LYS A 259 16.32 10.01 -4.86
CA LYS A 259 17.64 9.42 -5.08
C LYS A 259 17.91 9.25 -6.56
N LYS A 260 19.09 9.67 -6.99
CA LYS A 260 19.52 9.59 -8.40
C LYS A 260 19.49 8.16 -8.95
N THR A 261 19.64 7.15 -8.09
CA THR A 261 19.54 5.73 -8.45
C THR A 261 18.16 5.30 -8.96
N GLU A 262 17.12 6.11 -8.70
CA GLU A 262 15.75 5.85 -9.16
C GLU A 262 15.49 6.32 -10.61
N GLY A 263 16.51 6.83 -11.29
CA GLY A 263 16.43 7.28 -12.66
C GLY A 263 16.04 8.75 -12.80
N LYS A 264 16.05 9.28 -14.02
CA LYS A 264 15.74 10.68 -14.31
C LYS A 264 14.28 11.03 -14.01
N ALA A 265 14.04 12.06 -13.21
CA ALA A 265 12.69 12.45 -12.81
C ALA A 265 12.48 13.97 -12.75
N ILE A 266 11.25 14.41 -13.04
CA ILE A 266 10.71 15.73 -12.73
C ILE A 266 9.48 15.58 -11.84
N PHE A 267 9.00 16.67 -11.26
CA PHE A 267 7.89 16.66 -10.31
C PHE A 267 6.74 17.58 -10.70
N ALA A 268 5.53 17.23 -10.30
CA ALA A 268 4.28 17.89 -10.66
C ALA A 268 4.01 19.14 -9.81
N GLY A 269 3.21 20.06 -10.30
CA GLY A 269 2.88 21.35 -9.69
C GLY A 269 2.18 21.28 -8.33
N TYR A 270 1.65 20.12 -7.95
CA TYR A 270 1.10 19.84 -6.61
C TYR A 270 2.17 19.34 -5.61
N LEU A 271 3.43 19.32 -6.01
CA LEU A 271 4.59 19.09 -5.16
C LEU A 271 5.40 20.36 -5.01
N ILE A 272 6.06 20.50 -3.86
CA ILE A 272 6.99 21.58 -3.56
C ILE A 272 8.35 20.95 -3.30
N ARG A 273 9.36 21.41 -4.04
CA ARG A 273 10.76 20.97 -3.93
C ARG A 273 11.48 21.81 -2.89
N PHE A 274 12.18 21.13 -2.00
CA PHE A 274 13.17 21.68 -1.08
C PHE A 274 14.54 21.07 -1.40
N ILE A 275 15.56 21.92 -1.54
CA ILE A 275 16.95 21.53 -1.79
C ILE A 275 17.74 21.83 -0.52
N PRO A 276 18.16 20.82 0.26
CA PRO A 276 18.94 21.05 1.48
C PRO A 276 20.29 21.74 1.20
N ASP A 277 20.71 22.66 2.06
CA ASP A 277 22.12 23.09 2.12
C ASP A 277 22.88 22.07 2.96
N GLU A 278 23.56 21.14 2.32
CA GLU A 278 24.26 20.03 2.99
C GLU A 278 25.41 20.50 3.90
N ARG A 279 25.78 21.78 3.86
CA ARG A 279 26.70 22.38 4.83
C ARG A 279 26.03 22.63 6.19
N ILE A 280 24.69 22.68 6.20
CA ILE A 280 23.86 22.98 7.38
C ILE A 280 23.04 21.76 7.79
N VAL A 281 22.41 21.08 6.83
CA VAL A 281 21.48 19.98 7.11
C VAL A 281 21.52 18.91 6.02
N LEU A 282 21.60 17.65 6.42
CA LEU A 282 21.58 16.52 5.49
C LEU A 282 20.15 16.19 5.04
N PRO A 283 19.96 15.74 3.78
CA PRO A 283 18.67 15.33 3.23
C PRO A 283 17.99 14.25 4.10
N GLU A 284 18.73 13.24 4.56
CA GLU A 284 18.21 12.16 5.40
C GLU A 284 17.67 12.68 6.73
N TYR A 285 18.32 13.67 7.33
CA TYR A 285 17.84 14.26 8.56
C TYR A 285 16.47 14.94 8.36
N ILE A 286 16.33 15.79 7.33
CA ILE A 286 15.07 16.46 7.01
C ILE A 286 13.98 15.44 6.66
N TYR A 287 14.31 14.43 5.87
CA TYR A 287 13.36 13.38 5.49
C TYR A 287 12.79 12.64 6.71
N TYR A 288 13.63 12.27 7.70
CA TYR A 288 13.16 11.64 8.93
C TYR A 288 12.52 12.63 9.90
N PHE A 289 12.93 13.89 9.91
CA PHE A 289 12.23 14.96 10.63
C PHE A 289 10.78 15.08 10.16
N THR A 290 10.51 14.95 8.86
CA THR A 290 9.14 14.97 8.32
C THR A 290 8.29 13.74 8.68
N ARG A 291 8.84 12.76 9.39
CA ARG A 291 8.11 11.61 9.94
C ARG A 291 7.79 11.77 11.43
N SER A 292 8.29 12.82 12.04
CA SER A 292 8.06 13.12 13.45
C SER A 292 6.61 13.52 13.74
N GLN A 293 6.19 13.33 14.98
CA GLN A 293 4.89 13.79 15.45
C GLN A 293 4.76 15.32 15.37
N TYR A 294 5.86 16.02 15.59
CA TYR A 294 5.95 17.48 15.41
C TYR A 294 5.54 17.91 14.00
N TYR A 295 6.13 17.29 12.98
CA TYR A 295 5.78 17.60 11.59
C TYR A 295 4.31 17.25 11.27
N ARG A 296 3.81 16.12 11.77
CA ARG A 296 2.38 15.75 11.60
C ARG A 296 1.46 16.79 12.22
N SER A 297 1.82 17.33 13.39
CA SER A 297 1.07 18.42 14.04
C SER A 297 1.13 19.71 13.23
N PHE A 298 2.30 20.07 12.68
CA PHE A 298 2.45 21.19 11.75
C PHE A 298 1.55 21.05 10.52
N VAL A 299 1.56 19.88 9.87
CA VAL A 299 0.68 19.60 8.72
C VAL A 299 -0.79 19.74 9.12
N ARG A 300 -1.21 19.15 10.22
CA ARG A 300 -2.60 19.24 10.72
C ARG A 300 -3.04 20.67 10.92
N LEU A 301 -2.23 21.47 11.60
CA LEU A 301 -2.55 22.89 11.91
C LEU A 301 -2.65 23.74 10.62
N ASN A 302 -1.77 23.51 9.63
CA ASN A 302 -1.75 24.32 8.41
C ASN A 302 -2.76 23.85 7.35
N ALA A 303 -3.18 22.58 7.40
CA ALA A 303 -4.12 22.00 6.45
C ALA A 303 -5.61 22.23 6.80
N GLN A 304 -5.94 22.56 8.04
CA GLN A 304 -7.33 22.65 8.54
C GLN A 304 -8.12 23.87 8.06
N ALA A 305 -7.52 24.84 7.37
CA ALA A 305 -8.15 26.15 7.13
C ALA A 305 -9.12 26.21 5.93
N VAL A 306 -9.30 25.13 5.11
CA VAL A 306 -10.10 25.19 3.87
C VAL A 306 -10.77 23.83 3.58
N ALA A 307 -11.89 23.85 2.82
CA ALA A 307 -12.60 22.65 2.35
C ALA A 307 -11.71 21.63 1.62
N GLN A 308 -10.61 22.09 1.02
CA GLN A 308 -9.56 21.25 0.46
C GLN A 308 -8.21 21.57 1.13
N PRO A 309 -7.63 20.64 1.92
CA PRO A 309 -6.34 20.84 2.56
C PRO A 309 -5.27 21.28 1.57
N ASN A 310 -4.54 22.36 1.92
CA ASN A 310 -3.46 22.88 1.08
C ASN A 310 -2.41 23.61 1.93
N ILE A 311 -1.14 23.29 1.73
CA ILE A 311 0.00 23.97 2.36
C ILE A 311 0.89 24.53 1.25
N ASN A 312 1.09 25.83 1.22
CA ASN A 312 1.89 26.49 0.19
C ASN A 312 3.41 26.52 0.53
N ALA A 313 4.22 26.94 -0.42
CA ALA A 313 5.68 27.00 -0.27
C ALA A 313 6.14 27.92 0.87
N GLN A 314 5.41 29.00 1.14
CA GLN A 314 5.72 29.93 2.23
C GLN A 314 5.45 29.28 3.59
N GLN A 315 4.34 28.58 3.73
CA GLN A 315 3.98 27.84 4.94
C GLN A 315 4.99 26.72 5.23
N TYR A 316 5.33 25.88 4.23
CA TYR A 316 6.40 24.90 4.40
C TYR A 316 7.75 25.55 4.71
N GLY A 317 8.09 26.68 4.07
CA GLY A 317 9.29 27.45 4.35
C GLY A 317 9.39 27.96 5.79
N GLY A 318 8.22 28.19 6.43
CA GLY A 318 8.10 28.58 7.85
C GLY A 318 8.17 27.42 8.85
N LEU A 319 8.18 26.16 8.40
CA LEU A 319 8.33 24.99 9.27
C LEU A 319 9.61 25.16 10.11
N LYS A 320 9.46 25.13 11.43
CA LYS A 320 10.59 25.23 12.37
C LYS A 320 11.29 23.89 12.46
N VAL A 321 12.57 23.84 12.16
CA VAL A 321 13.39 22.64 12.17
C VAL A 321 14.53 22.81 13.15
N SER A 322 14.69 21.91 14.08
CA SER A 322 15.88 21.83 14.93
C SER A 322 17.08 21.36 14.10
N VAL A 323 18.23 21.97 14.28
CA VAL A 323 19.44 21.70 13.47
C VAL A 323 20.55 21.15 14.36
N PRO A 324 20.66 19.79 14.48
CA PRO A 324 21.74 19.18 15.25
C PRO A 324 23.11 19.41 14.61
N PRO A 325 24.23 19.28 15.39
CA PRO A 325 25.57 19.35 14.83
C PRO A 325 25.79 18.37 13.68
N MET A 326 26.51 18.81 12.64
CA MET A 326 26.76 18.01 11.43
C MET A 326 27.38 16.62 11.71
N PRO A 327 28.31 16.43 12.67
CA PRO A 327 28.82 15.10 12.99
C PRO A 327 27.72 14.12 13.43
N LEU A 328 26.72 14.61 14.18
CA LEU A 328 25.58 13.78 14.63
C LEU A 328 24.65 13.44 13.46
N GLN A 329 24.38 14.40 12.56
CA GLN A 329 23.60 14.14 11.34
C GLN A 329 24.30 13.10 10.45
N LYS A 330 25.62 13.19 10.27
CA LYS A 330 26.42 12.20 9.51
C LYS A 330 26.37 10.80 10.14
N LEU A 331 26.44 10.72 11.47
CA LEU A 331 26.31 9.44 12.16
C LEU A 331 24.92 8.83 11.94
N PHE A 332 23.88 9.64 12.00
CA PHE A 332 22.51 9.21 11.69
C PHE A 332 22.40 8.72 10.24
N ALA A 333 22.84 9.52 9.26
CA ALA A 333 22.79 9.16 7.85
C ALA A 333 23.50 7.81 7.58
N LYS A 334 24.65 7.56 8.23
CA LYS A 334 25.35 6.26 8.14
C LYS A 334 24.52 5.09 8.68
N LYS A 335 23.82 5.25 9.82
CA LYS A 335 22.93 4.22 10.37
C LYS A 335 21.76 3.95 9.44
N ILE A 336 21.16 5.02 8.91
CA ILE A 336 20.02 4.93 7.96
C ILE A 336 20.43 4.28 6.63
N ALA A 337 21.62 4.59 6.12
CA ALA A 337 22.13 3.95 4.91
C ALA A 337 22.22 2.42 5.07
N SER A 338 22.65 1.93 6.23
CA SER A 338 22.66 0.48 6.52
C SER A 338 21.26 -0.14 6.55
N ILE A 339 20.29 0.55 7.16
CA ILE A 339 18.89 0.10 7.18
C ILE A 339 18.31 0.08 5.74
N ASN A 340 18.54 1.14 4.97
CA ASN A 340 18.05 1.22 3.60
C ASN A 340 18.63 0.12 2.70
N CYS A 341 19.92 -0.21 2.85
CA CYS A 341 20.53 -1.33 2.14
C CYS A 341 19.85 -2.67 2.47
N GLN A 342 19.53 -2.92 3.75
CA GLN A 342 18.78 -4.12 4.15
C GLN A 342 17.36 -4.12 3.56
N LYS A 343 16.66 -2.97 3.56
CA LYS A 343 15.34 -2.84 2.96
C LYS A 343 15.37 -3.14 1.46
N GLU A 344 16.35 -2.63 0.72
CA GLU A 344 16.50 -2.90 -0.72
C GLU A 344 16.65 -4.39 -1.01
N ILE A 345 17.48 -5.10 -0.23
CA ILE A 345 17.65 -6.55 -0.37
C ILE A 345 16.33 -7.29 -0.12
N ILE A 346 15.61 -6.91 0.95
CA ILE A 346 14.31 -7.53 1.27
C ILE A 346 13.28 -7.24 0.18
N MET A 347 13.20 -6.01 -0.33
CA MET A 347 12.26 -5.64 -1.40
C MET A 347 12.53 -6.42 -2.69
N LEU A 348 13.78 -6.58 -3.09
CA LEU A 348 14.15 -7.41 -4.25
C LEU A 348 13.73 -8.86 -4.04
N SER A 349 13.93 -9.39 -2.85
CA SER A 349 13.52 -10.75 -2.49
C SER A 349 12.00 -10.90 -2.52
N VAL A 350 11.23 -9.95 -1.95
CA VAL A 350 9.76 -9.94 -2.01
C VAL A 350 9.28 -9.98 -3.46
N LYS A 351 9.88 -9.18 -4.33
CA LYS A 351 9.54 -9.15 -5.77
C LYS A 351 9.78 -10.51 -6.44
N SER A 352 10.92 -11.13 -6.16
CA SER A 352 11.24 -12.47 -6.70
C SER A 352 10.26 -13.54 -6.24
N GLU A 353 9.88 -13.51 -4.97
CA GLU A 353 8.91 -14.47 -4.40
C GLU A 353 7.48 -14.23 -4.87
N GLN A 354 7.09 -12.98 -5.10
CA GLN A 354 5.81 -12.65 -5.73
C GLN A 354 5.74 -13.21 -7.16
N GLN A 355 6.80 -13.06 -7.95
CA GLN A 355 6.88 -13.62 -9.29
C GLN A 355 6.84 -15.16 -9.26
N LEU A 356 7.51 -15.78 -8.28
CA LEU A 356 7.46 -17.23 -8.12
C LEU A 356 6.06 -17.70 -7.73
N LEU A 357 5.41 -17.04 -6.79
CA LEU A 357 4.04 -17.34 -6.37
C LEU A 357 3.07 -17.25 -7.57
N GLU A 358 3.17 -16.17 -8.35
CA GLU A 358 2.35 -15.98 -9.56
C GLU A 358 2.61 -17.07 -10.60
N SER A 359 3.87 -17.40 -10.84
CA SER A 359 4.27 -18.48 -11.76
C SER A 359 3.71 -19.83 -11.30
N ARG A 360 3.78 -20.15 -10.00
CA ARG A 360 3.21 -21.38 -9.44
C ARG A 360 1.70 -21.41 -9.54
N MET A 361 1.03 -20.32 -9.17
CA MET A 361 -0.43 -20.21 -9.34
C MET A 361 -0.84 -20.43 -10.80
N ASN A 362 -0.14 -19.80 -11.75
CA ASN A 362 -0.41 -20.01 -13.17
C ASN A 362 -0.16 -21.47 -13.57
N SER A 363 0.90 -22.13 -13.10
CA SER A 363 1.16 -23.52 -13.44
C SER A 363 0.11 -24.50 -12.93
N TYR A 364 -0.51 -24.21 -11.77
CA TYR A 364 -1.55 -25.05 -11.18
C TYR A 364 -2.94 -24.73 -11.74
N PHE A 365 -3.25 -23.46 -11.99
CA PHE A 365 -4.62 -23.00 -12.27
C PHE A 365 -4.83 -22.46 -13.69
N SER A 366 -3.77 -22.45 -14.56
CA SER A 366 -3.98 -22.05 -15.97
C SER A 366 -4.96 -22.99 -16.64
N ILE A 367 -6.02 -22.41 -17.14
CA ILE A 367 -7.13 -23.06 -17.84
C ILE A 367 -6.82 -23.16 -19.32
#